data_cbcade93fd62d587dbfc7766c80d0c6f
#
_entry.id   cbcade93fd62d587dbfc7766c80d0c6f
#
_cell.length_a   1.000
_cell.length_b   1.000
_cell.length_c   1.000
_cell.angle_alpha   90.00
_cell.angle_beta   90.00
_cell.angle_gamma   90.00
#
_symmetry.space_group_name_H-M   'P 1'
#
loop_
_entity.id
_entity.type
_entity.pdbx_description
1 polymer ?
#
loop_
_entity_poly.entity_id
_entity_poly.type
_entity_poly.pdbx_seq_one_letter_code
_entity_poly.pdbx_strand_id
1 'polypeptide(L)'
;MIILLGLVMLGSLVTFVPGAHAQQQGNLNVVLPPTDEKVKPLQGIMTMTGTYTVTYTQDAAASQIAGIPVKLSITKTPPWASAVVSPATDVVPTTPGATPGASVTTSPKQFSIAITATQDAPAFTPDTIEVTIQTSGGAGTTALSGKATAQVTADYFSVIDVNIPQSIQVARPQQAISFPVTITNLGNANTKVSFTIGDHDPALIVQQPVPVVLQSKQAGGTTPAQTVQLQIQTPYKNGYMNSVGGVSYKITSAYALDPKLTGDSSAVSVVVTTKGFYVPGLELPLALALVGATALVTRKLRK
;
A
#
# COMPACT_ATOMS: atom_id res chain seq x y z
N MET A 1 15.25 -11.51 103.98
CA MET A 1 14.04 -11.94 103.30
C MET A 1 13.41 -10.69 102.71
N ILE A 2 13.73 -10.47 101.44
CA ILE A 2 13.36 -9.25 100.71
C ILE A 2 12.30 -9.65 99.67
N ILE A 3 11.10 -9.07 99.87
CA ILE A 3 9.98 -9.26 98.88
C ILE A 3 10.09 -8.14 97.87
N LEU A 4 10.35 -8.51 96.59
CA LEU A 4 10.42 -7.58 95.51
C LEU A 4 9.03 -7.52 94.84
N LEU A 5 8.37 -6.38 94.95
CA LEU A 5 7.07 -6.10 94.37
C LEU A 5 7.33 -5.72 92.89
N GLY A 6 6.96 -6.59 91.98
CA GLY A 6 7.03 -6.31 90.53
C GLY A 6 5.77 -5.57 90.08
N LEU A 7 5.94 -4.32 89.65
CA LEU A 7 4.89 -3.50 89.05
C LEU A 7 4.79 -3.85 87.57
N VAL A 8 3.70 -4.54 87.22
CA VAL A 8 3.42 -4.83 85.77
C VAL A 8 2.73 -3.60 85.17
N MET A 9 3.48 -2.83 84.42
CA MET A 9 2.94 -1.80 83.53
C MET A 9 2.31 -2.48 82.33
N LEU A 10 1.01 -2.56 82.19
CA LEU A 10 0.28 -2.86 80.96
C LEU A 10 0.34 -1.63 80.07
N GLY A 11 1.38 -1.61 79.20
CA GLY A 11 1.40 -0.70 78.04
C GLY A 11 0.41 -1.18 77.02
N SER A 12 -0.71 -0.49 76.85
CA SER A 12 -1.62 -0.68 75.71
C SER A 12 -0.92 -0.28 74.44
N LEU A 13 -0.43 -1.28 73.72
CA LEU A 13 0.05 -1.10 72.35
C LEU A 13 -1.16 -0.74 71.46
N VAL A 14 -1.38 0.54 71.22
CA VAL A 14 -2.25 0.98 70.14
C VAL A 14 -1.54 0.66 68.82
N THR A 15 -1.84 -0.50 68.26
CA THR A 15 -1.49 -0.81 66.93
C THR A 15 -2.26 0.13 66.00
N PHE A 16 -1.59 1.15 65.50
CA PHE A 16 -2.05 1.87 64.31
C PHE A 16 -2.06 0.86 63.17
N VAL A 17 -3.19 0.27 62.87
CA VAL A 17 -3.45 -0.39 61.62
C VAL A 17 -3.54 0.74 60.60
N PRO A 18 -2.56 0.92 59.72
CA PRO A 18 -2.77 1.85 58.62
C PRO A 18 -3.99 1.36 57.89
N GLY A 19 -5.05 2.18 57.85
CA GLY A 19 -6.26 1.87 57.13
C GLY A 19 -5.87 1.46 55.75
N ALA A 20 -6.15 0.21 55.39
CA ALA A 20 -6.07 -0.24 54.03
C ALA A 20 -7.03 0.66 53.23
N HIS A 21 -6.49 1.71 52.62
CA HIS A 21 -7.23 2.46 51.64
C HIS A 21 -7.61 1.44 50.58
N ALA A 22 -8.88 1.08 50.52
CA ALA A 22 -9.40 0.25 49.46
C ALA A 22 -8.96 0.91 48.14
N GLN A 23 -8.10 0.24 47.40
CA GLN A 23 -7.66 0.72 46.11
C GLN A 23 -8.91 0.89 45.25
N GLN A 24 -9.23 2.13 44.95
CA GLN A 24 -10.39 2.47 44.14
C GLN A 24 -10.23 1.85 42.77
N GLN A 25 -11.02 0.82 42.49
CA GLN A 25 -11.05 0.16 41.18
C GLN A 25 -11.84 1.04 40.22
N GLY A 26 -11.13 1.69 39.30
CA GLY A 26 -11.73 2.31 38.12
C GLY A 26 -11.66 1.38 36.94
N ASN A 27 -12.42 1.67 35.91
CA ASN A 27 -12.36 0.99 34.62
C ASN A 27 -12.34 2.03 33.51
N LEU A 28 -11.50 1.79 32.50
CA LEU A 28 -11.41 2.59 31.26
C LEU A 28 -11.79 1.68 30.11
N ASN A 29 -13.00 1.87 29.58
CA ASN A 29 -13.48 1.15 28.43
C ASN A 29 -13.21 1.96 27.15
N VAL A 30 -12.53 1.35 26.16
CA VAL A 30 -12.19 1.97 24.87
C VAL A 30 -12.79 1.12 23.79
N VAL A 31 -13.56 1.75 22.89
CA VAL A 31 -14.20 1.09 21.76
C VAL A 31 -13.73 1.73 20.47
N LEU A 32 -13.17 0.91 19.61
CA LEU A 32 -12.79 1.28 18.25
C LEU A 32 -13.55 0.36 17.29
N PRO A 33 -14.57 0.87 16.59
CA PRO A 33 -15.37 0.04 15.71
C PRO A 33 -14.54 -0.46 14.53
N PRO A 34 -14.82 -1.66 14.01
CA PRO A 34 -14.20 -2.13 12.76
C PRO A 34 -14.59 -1.21 11.61
N THR A 35 -13.72 -1.12 10.62
CA THR A 35 -13.98 -0.39 9.39
C THR A 35 -13.65 -1.25 8.19
N ASP A 36 -14.48 -1.15 7.15
CA ASP A 36 -14.23 -1.74 5.83
C ASP A 36 -13.52 -0.76 4.90
N GLU A 37 -13.33 0.49 5.33
CA GLU A 37 -12.63 1.51 4.58
C GLU A 37 -11.14 1.16 4.47
N LYS A 38 -10.57 1.38 3.28
CA LYS A 38 -9.17 1.10 3.00
C LYS A 38 -8.39 2.39 2.87
N VAL A 39 -7.15 2.37 3.37
CA VAL A 39 -6.23 3.51 3.26
C VAL A 39 -5.64 3.53 1.86
N LYS A 40 -5.82 4.61 1.12
CA LYS A 40 -5.19 4.80 -0.19
C LYS A 40 -3.75 5.26 -0.02
N PRO A 41 -2.74 4.46 -0.45
CA PRO A 41 -1.35 4.86 -0.38
C PRO A 41 -1.10 6.19 -1.09
N LEU A 42 -0.37 7.10 -0.46
CA LEU A 42 0.02 8.43 -0.96
C LEU A 42 -1.13 9.39 -1.34
N GLN A 43 -2.39 8.97 -1.26
CA GLN A 43 -3.52 9.73 -1.83
C GLN A 43 -4.56 10.21 -0.83
N GLY A 44 -4.39 9.97 0.45
CA GLY A 44 -5.41 10.40 1.38
C GLY A 44 -5.17 10.06 2.83
N ILE A 45 -6.05 10.58 3.65
CA ILE A 45 -6.12 10.32 5.08
C ILE A 45 -7.41 9.54 5.32
N MET A 46 -7.30 8.33 5.84
CA MET A 46 -8.44 7.60 6.38
C MET A 46 -8.67 8.06 7.82
N THR A 47 -9.91 8.31 8.21
CA THR A 47 -10.26 8.71 9.57
C THR A 47 -11.13 7.65 10.23
N MET A 48 -10.66 7.09 11.34
CA MET A 48 -11.44 6.20 12.19
C MET A 48 -11.91 6.97 13.44
N THR A 49 -13.14 6.75 13.84
CA THR A 49 -13.70 7.36 15.07
C THR A 49 -13.92 6.29 16.11
N GLY A 50 -13.41 6.52 17.32
CA GLY A 50 -13.60 5.67 18.48
C GLY A 50 -14.27 6.43 19.63
N THR A 51 -14.65 5.69 20.65
CA THR A 51 -15.19 6.24 21.90
C THR A 51 -14.51 5.64 23.11
N TYR A 52 -14.47 6.40 24.19
CA TYR A 52 -14.06 5.88 25.48
C TYR A 52 -14.96 6.36 26.62
N THR A 53 -15.04 5.56 27.66
CA THR A 53 -15.76 5.87 28.92
C THR A 53 -14.86 5.58 30.09
N VAL A 54 -14.89 6.45 31.10
CA VAL A 54 -14.16 6.28 32.33
C VAL A 54 -15.14 5.99 33.44
N THR A 55 -14.98 4.87 34.12
CA THR A 55 -15.71 4.55 35.35
C THR A 55 -14.73 4.71 36.50
N TYR A 56 -15.07 5.52 37.48
CA TYR A 56 -14.24 5.76 38.67
C TYR A 56 -15.08 5.75 39.93
N THR A 57 -14.48 5.41 41.04
CA THR A 57 -15.14 5.53 42.34
C THR A 57 -14.83 6.92 42.88
N GLN A 58 -15.88 7.68 43.23
CA GLN A 58 -15.73 9.01 43.76
C GLN A 58 -15.37 8.95 45.23
N ASP A 59 -14.26 9.57 45.61
CA ASP A 59 -13.96 9.85 47.01
C ASP A 59 -14.18 11.34 47.34
N ALA A 60 -14.02 11.70 48.62
CA ALA A 60 -14.20 13.10 49.05
C ALA A 60 -13.18 14.05 48.41
N ALA A 61 -12.00 13.55 47.99
CA ALA A 61 -10.98 14.35 47.30
C ALA A 61 -11.27 14.48 45.80
N ALA A 62 -11.83 13.46 45.15
CA ALA A 62 -12.22 13.49 43.76
C ALA A 62 -13.35 14.50 43.46
N SER A 63 -14.20 14.79 44.44
CA SER A 63 -15.29 15.79 44.33
C SER A 63 -14.77 17.24 44.17
N GLN A 64 -13.51 17.48 44.46
CA GLN A 64 -12.86 18.80 44.32
C GLN A 64 -12.08 18.99 43.01
N ILE A 65 -11.96 17.95 42.19
CA ILE A 65 -11.25 18.02 40.93
C ILE A 65 -12.24 18.34 39.80
N ALA A 66 -11.94 19.36 39.02
CA ALA A 66 -12.79 19.81 37.89
C ALA A 66 -12.88 18.79 36.75
N GLY A 67 -11.97 17.80 36.70
CA GLY A 67 -11.99 16.73 35.72
C GLY A 67 -10.76 15.82 35.81
N ILE A 68 -10.87 14.66 35.20
CA ILE A 68 -9.80 13.64 35.10
C ILE A 68 -9.04 13.86 33.79
N PRO A 69 -7.74 14.20 33.83
CA PRO A 69 -6.95 14.31 32.61
C PRO A 69 -6.77 12.95 31.97
N VAL A 70 -6.99 12.89 30.65
CA VAL A 70 -6.87 11.70 29.81
C VAL A 70 -5.86 11.95 28.71
N LYS A 71 -4.93 11.02 28.53
CA LYS A 71 -3.95 11.03 27.46
C LYS A 71 -4.26 9.90 26.47
N LEU A 72 -4.37 10.23 25.19
CA LEU A 72 -4.57 9.27 24.12
C LEU A 72 -3.25 9.16 23.32
N SER A 73 -2.84 7.95 23.00
CA SER A 73 -1.64 7.69 22.23
C SER A 73 -1.81 6.46 21.34
N ILE A 74 -1.15 6.48 20.19
CA ILE A 74 -1.01 5.30 19.35
C ILE A 74 0.20 4.53 19.83
N THR A 75 0.01 3.26 20.21
CA THR A 75 1.07 2.40 20.73
C THR A 75 1.55 1.35 19.76
N LYS A 76 0.76 1.07 18.72
CA LYS A 76 1.16 0.20 17.62
C LYS A 76 0.59 0.74 16.29
N THR A 77 1.44 0.81 15.29
CA THR A 77 1.08 1.09 13.90
C THR A 77 1.74 0.08 12.98
N PRO A 78 1.13 -0.26 11.83
CA PRO A 78 1.83 -0.98 10.77
C PRO A 78 3.09 -0.23 10.33
N PRO A 79 4.16 -0.94 9.91
CA PRO A 79 5.40 -0.29 9.47
C PRO A 79 5.20 0.59 8.23
N TRP A 80 4.15 0.34 7.48
CA TRP A 80 3.77 1.07 6.27
C TRP A 80 2.77 2.22 6.52
N ALA A 81 2.32 2.42 7.77
CA ALA A 81 1.33 3.43 8.11
C ALA A 81 1.88 4.43 9.12
N SER A 82 1.37 5.65 9.05
CA SER A 82 1.48 6.65 10.13
C SER A 82 0.09 6.96 10.65
N ALA A 83 -0.06 7.04 11.96
CA ALA A 83 -1.34 7.30 12.60
C ALA A 83 -1.22 8.37 13.67
N VAL A 84 -2.19 9.28 13.72
CA VAL A 84 -2.27 10.35 14.72
C VAL A 84 -3.65 10.33 15.35
N VAL A 85 -3.68 10.35 16.70
CA VAL A 85 -4.95 10.43 17.45
C VAL A 85 -5.27 11.89 17.80
N SER A 86 -6.53 12.26 17.69
CA SER A 86 -7.03 13.59 18.06
C SER A 86 -8.35 13.47 18.84
N PRO A 87 -8.47 14.16 20.00
CA PRO A 87 -7.43 14.91 20.68
C PRO A 87 -6.37 13.98 21.32
N ALA A 88 -5.12 14.43 21.43
CA ALA A 88 -4.06 13.69 22.12
C ALA A 88 -4.21 13.74 23.67
N THR A 89 -4.88 14.78 24.15
CA THR A 89 -5.22 14.96 25.56
C THR A 89 -6.65 15.47 25.68
N ASP A 90 -7.38 14.98 26.67
CA ASP A 90 -8.74 15.41 26.98
C ASP A 90 -8.92 15.50 28.51
N VAL A 91 -10.00 16.13 28.96
CA VAL A 91 -10.41 16.17 30.33
C VAL A 91 -11.83 15.66 30.46
N VAL A 92 -11.98 14.60 31.24
CA VAL A 92 -13.30 14.02 31.52
C VAL A 92 -13.86 14.72 32.73
N PRO A 93 -15.01 15.42 32.65
CA PRO A 93 -15.57 16.11 33.78
C PRO A 93 -16.00 15.12 34.88
N THR A 94 -15.69 15.45 36.12
CA THR A 94 -16.19 14.74 37.27
C THR A 94 -17.63 15.21 37.61
N THR A 95 -18.41 14.38 38.26
CA THR A 95 -19.79 14.73 38.67
C THR A 95 -19.74 15.35 40.08
N PRO A 96 -19.92 16.68 40.23
CA PRO A 96 -19.95 17.31 41.55
C PRO A 96 -21.12 16.76 42.37
N GLY A 97 -20.88 16.55 43.66
CA GLY A 97 -21.93 16.18 44.63
C GLY A 97 -22.37 14.70 44.62
N ALA A 98 -21.68 13.83 43.90
CA ALA A 98 -21.92 12.39 44.03
C ALA A 98 -21.50 11.89 45.42
N THR A 99 -22.22 10.90 45.96
CA THR A 99 -21.95 10.31 47.26
C THR A 99 -20.56 9.68 47.30
N PRO A 100 -19.73 9.95 48.32
CA PRO A 100 -18.43 9.27 48.46
C PRO A 100 -18.60 7.75 48.44
N GLY A 101 -17.76 7.06 47.67
CA GLY A 101 -17.84 5.61 47.44
C GLY A 101 -18.76 5.18 46.30
N ALA A 102 -19.49 6.09 45.66
CA ALA A 102 -20.31 5.77 44.50
C ALA A 102 -19.44 5.57 43.25
N SER A 103 -19.79 4.57 42.46
CA SER A 103 -19.20 4.36 41.11
C SER A 103 -19.88 5.29 40.11
N VAL A 104 -19.10 6.12 39.46
CA VAL A 104 -19.57 7.07 38.43
C VAL A 104 -18.99 6.68 37.08
N THR A 105 -19.85 6.55 36.08
CA THR A 105 -19.43 6.33 34.67
C THR A 105 -19.70 7.60 33.87
N THR A 106 -18.68 8.06 33.15
CA THR A 106 -18.78 9.27 32.36
C THR A 106 -19.58 9.03 31.07
N SER A 107 -20.12 10.10 30.47
CA SER A 107 -20.66 10.01 29.12
C SER A 107 -19.54 9.61 28.15
N PRO A 108 -19.86 8.84 27.07
CA PRO A 108 -18.89 8.47 26.05
C PRO A 108 -18.27 9.71 25.40
N LYS A 109 -16.93 9.73 25.37
CA LYS A 109 -16.13 10.74 24.70
C LYS A 109 -15.64 10.19 23.35
N GLN A 110 -15.66 11.01 22.32
CA GLN A 110 -15.19 10.64 21.00
C GLN A 110 -13.73 11.03 20.79
N PHE A 111 -13.02 10.24 20.03
CA PHE A 111 -11.70 10.54 19.48
C PHE A 111 -11.62 10.08 18.02
N SER A 112 -10.73 10.66 17.26
CA SER A 112 -10.47 10.28 15.88
C SER A 112 -9.01 9.86 15.70
N ILE A 113 -8.77 8.93 14.78
CA ILE A 113 -7.44 8.51 14.35
C ILE A 113 -7.32 8.82 12.88
N ALA A 114 -6.39 9.69 12.54
CA ALA A 114 -6.03 9.98 11.15
C ALA A 114 -4.90 9.03 10.74
N ILE A 115 -5.10 8.26 9.67
CA ILE A 115 -4.19 7.23 9.18
C ILE A 115 -3.78 7.56 7.76
N THR A 116 -2.48 7.53 7.49
CA THR A 116 -1.89 7.65 6.15
C THR A 116 -1.06 6.41 5.84
N ALA A 117 -1.01 5.99 4.57
CA ALA A 117 -0.22 4.86 4.13
C ALA A 117 0.90 5.30 3.18
N THR A 118 2.06 4.68 3.32
CA THR A 118 3.19 4.83 2.39
C THR A 118 2.98 3.98 1.14
N GLN A 119 3.79 4.19 0.12
CA GLN A 119 3.77 3.39 -1.11
C GLN A 119 4.04 1.90 -0.85
N ASP A 120 4.77 1.59 0.21
CA ASP A 120 5.17 0.22 0.55
C ASP A 120 4.07 -0.57 1.28
N ALA A 121 2.89 0.01 1.48
CA ALA A 121 1.76 -0.65 2.11
C ALA A 121 1.26 -1.83 1.25
N PRO A 122 1.33 -3.09 1.72
CA PRO A 122 0.86 -4.23 0.94
C PRO A 122 -0.66 -4.14 0.75
N ALA A 123 -1.13 -4.19 -0.51
CA ALA A 123 -2.54 -4.10 -0.81
C ALA A 123 -3.33 -5.27 -0.22
N PHE A 124 -4.50 -4.98 0.33
CA PHE A 124 -5.47 -5.95 0.86
C PHE A 124 -4.95 -6.87 1.97
N THR A 125 -3.80 -6.53 2.56
CA THR A 125 -3.26 -7.26 3.70
C THR A 125 -3.63 -6.49 4.97
N PRO A 126 -4.49 -7.04 5.85
CA PRO A 126 -4.87 -6.38 7.08
C PRO A 126 -3.70 -6.36 8.08
N ASP A 127 -3.55 -5.25 8.76
CA ASP A 127 -2.63 -5.09 9.89
C ASP A 127 -3.33 -4.34 11.02
N THR A 128 -2.70 -4.21 12.17
CA THR A 128 -3.34 -3.74 13.42
C THR A 128 -2.81 -2.40 13.86
N ILE A 129 -3.73 -1.48 14.19
CA ILE A 129 -3.46 -0.27 14.95
C ILE A 129 -3.93 -0.49 16.39
N GLU A 130 -3.11 -0.09 17.38
CA GLU A 130 -3.46 -0.09 18.79
C GLU A 130 -3.46 1.33 19.34
N VAL A 131 -4.56 1.70 19.98
CA VAL A 131 -4.71 2.95 20.73
C VAL A 131 -4.68 2.63 22.20
N THR A 132 -3.88 3.35 22.95
CA THR A 132 -3.86 3.31 24.41
C THR A 132 -4.35 4.64 24.97
N ILE A 133 -5.30 4.56 25.89
CA ILE A 133 -5.85 5.69 26.61
C ILE A 133 -5.46 5.52 28.07
N GLN A 134 -4.93 6.58 28.68
CA GLN A 134 -4.48 6.57 30.06
C GLN A 134 -5.04 7.77 30.79
N THR A 135 -5.49 7.56 32.05
CA THR A 135 -5.77 8.64 32.97
C THR A 135 -4.55 8.86 33.85
N SER A 136 -4.22 10.11 34.14
CA SER A 136 -3.25 10.40 35.19
C SER A 136 -3.93 10.17 36.55
N GLY A 137 -3.35 9.30 37.38
CA GLY A 137 -3.75 9.21 38.77
C GLY A 137 -3.46 10.55 39.48
N GLY A 138 -4.34 10.96 40.39
CA GLY A 138 -4.16 12.18 41.18
C GLY A 138 -5.36 12.36 42.11
N ALA A 139 -5.14 12.96 43.30
CA ALA A 139 -6.17 13.31 44.26
C ALA A 139 -7.19 12.18 44.54
N GLY A 140 -6.70 10.99 44.85
CA GLY A 140 -7.54 9.83 45.23
C GLY A 140 -7.99 8.93 44.09
N THR A 141 -7.67 9.28 42.82
CA THR A 141 -7.94 8.39 41.69
C THR A 141 -6.69 7.59 41.31
N THR A 142 -6.86 6.29 41.03
CA THR A 142 -5.78 5.46 40.46
C THR A 142 -5.59 5.76 38.96
N ALA A 143 -4.35 5.65 38.48
CA ALA A 143 -4.11 5.71 37.03
C ALA A 143 -4.78 4.50 36.36
N LEU A 144 -5.62 4.77 35.36
CA LEU A 144 -6.29 3.75 34.56
C LEU A 144 -5.68 3.69 33.19
N SER A 145 -5.67 2.51 32.60
CA SER A 145 -5.23 2.31 31.22
C SER A 145 -6.22 1.41 30.48
N GLY A 146 -6.64 1.85 29.31
CA GLY A 146 -7.49 1.08 28.41
C GLY A 146 -6.84 1.00 27.02
N LYS A 147 -7.08 -0.10 26.32
CA LYS A 147 -6.57 -0.33 24.98
C LYS A 147 -7.69 -0.75 24.05
N ALA A 148 -7.61 -0.31 22.79
CA ALA A 148 -8.43 -0.83 21.71
C ALA A 148 -7.58 -1.07 20.47
N THR A 149 -7.95 -2.08 19.72
CA THR A 149 -7.29 -2.43 18.47
C THR A 149 -8.29 -2.39 17.31
N ALA A 150 -7.84 -1.93 16.15
CA ALA A 150 -8.59 -2.04 14.91
C ALA A 150 -7.70 -2.57 13.80
N GLN A 151 -8.33 -3.26 12.85
CA GLN A 151 -7.67 -3.66 11.62
C GLN A 151 -7.71 -2.52 10.62
N VAL A 152 -6.58 -2.30 9.95
CA VAL A 152 -6.44 -1.36 8.83
C VAL A 152 -5.87 -2.10 7.64
N THR A 153 -6.36 -1.73 6.46
CA THR A 153 -5.99 -2.37 5.21
C THR A 153 -5.65 -1.31 4.19
N ALA A 154 -4.54 -1.46 3.48
CA ALA A 154 -4.23 -0.57 2.37
C ALA A 154 -5.01 -0.96 1.11
N ASP A 155 -5.45 0.03 0.35
CA ASP A 155 -6.11 -0.18 -0.95
C ASP A 155 -5.07 -0.48 -2.04
N TYR A 156 -5.55 -0.94 -3.20
CA TYR A 156 -4.73 -1.10 -4.39
C TYR A 156 -4.19 0.25 -4.87
N PHE A 157 -2.89 0.30 -5.08
CA PHE A 157 -2.17 1.45 -5.62
C PHE A 157 -1.28 0.98 -6.76
N SER A 158 -1.57 1.46 -7.98
CA SER A 158 -0.82 1.10 -9.17
C SER A 158 0.07 2.26 -9.61
N VAL A 159 1.34 1.95 -9.77
CA VAL A 159 2.29 2.80 -10.49
C VAL A 159 3.11 1.89 -11.38
N ILE A 160 3.09 2.17 -12.68
CA ILE A 160 3.91 1.47 -13.67
C ILE A 160 4.91 2.43 -14.29
N ASP A 161 6.18 2.02 -14.34
CA ASP A 161 7.21 2.70 -15.12
C ASP A 161 7.41 1.98 -16.45
N VAL A 162 7.45 2.73 -17.55
CA VAL A 162 7.54 2.19 -18.91
C VAL A 162 8.75 2.79 -19.60
N ASN A 163 9.73 1.98 -19.91
CA ASN A 163 10.97 2.38 -20.59
C ASN A 163 11.09 1.72 -21.96
N ILE A 164 11.31 2.53 -23.00
CA ILE A 164 11.61 2.10 -24.37
C ILE A 164 13.01 2.59 -24.71
N PRO A 165 14.03 1.75 -24.67
CA PRO A 165 15.41 2.16 -24.93
C PRO A 165 15.61 2.72 -26.34
N GLN A 166 14.85 2.20 -27.31
CA GLN A 166 14.92 2.59 -28.70
C GLN A 166 13.51 2.67 -29.29
N SER A 167 12.99 3.88 -29.43
CA SER A 167 11.66 4.15 -29.97
C SER A 167 11.63 4.37 -31.48
N ILE A 168 12.78 4.46 -32.13
CA ILE A 168 12.90 4.68 -33.58
C ILE A 168 13.79 3.60 -34.18
N GLN A 169 13.29 2.92 -35.21
CA GLN A 169 14.07 1.92 -35.97
C GLN A 169 13.91 2.11 -37.46
N VAL A 170 14.97 1.76 -38.17
CA VAL A 170 14.99 1.72 -39.64
C VAL A 170 14.90 0.27 -40.09
N ALA A 171 13.98 -0.02 -41.00
CA ALA A 171 13.77 -1.36 -41.52
C ALA A 171 13.62 -1.39 -43.01
N ARG A 172 13.85 -2.54 -43.63
CA ARG A 172 13.58 -2.78 -45.05
C ARG A 172 12.07 -3.04 -45.27
N PRO A 173 11.56 -2.87 -46.49
CA PRO A 173 10.19 -3.32 -46.79
C PRO A 173 10.00 -4.80 -46.44
N GLN A 174 8.82 -5.16 -45.91
CA GLN A 174 8.41 -6.50 -45.50
C GLN A 174 9.25 -7.11 -44.34
N GLN A 175 10.00 -6.30 -43.65
CA GLN A 175 10.77 -6.74 -42.50
C GLN A 175 9.94 -6.65 -41.20
N ALA A 176 9.94 -7.73 -40.42
CA ALA A 176 9.46 -7.69 -39.02
C ALA A 176 10.54 -7.07 -38.15
N ILE A 177 10.14 -6.12 -37.31
CA ILE A 177 10.98 -5.45 -36.31
C ILE A 177 10.35 -5.54 -34.94
N SER A 178 11.17 -5.44 -33.91
CA SER A 178 10.75 -5.60 -32.54
C SER A 178 11.31 -4.47 -31.69
N PHE A 179 10.42 -3.84 -30.91
CA PHE A 179 10.78 -2.81 -29.95
C PHE A 179 10.68 -3.39 -28.52
N PRO A 180 11.79 -3.53 -27.83
CA PRO A 180 11.76 -3.96 -26.44
C PRO A 180 11.21 -2.85 -25.55
N VAL A 181 10.17 -3.15 -24.79
CA VAL A 181 9.56 -2.26 -23.81
C VAL A 181 9.71 -2.90 -22.45
N THR A 182 10.45 -2.29 -21.55
CA THR A 182 10.59 -2.74 -20.18
C THR A 182 9.56 -2.03 -19.32
N ILE A 183 8.73 -2.82 -18.63
CA ILE A 183 7.70 -2.33 -17.73
C ILE A 183 8.04 -2.77 -16.32
N THR A 184 8.05 -1.82 -15.39
CA THR A 184 8.32 -2.07 -13.97
C THR A 184 7.09 -1.74 -13.14
N ASN A 185 6.71 -2.66 -12.27
CA ASN A 185 5.64 -2.43 -11.30
C ASN A 185 6.22 -1.79 -10.02
N LEU A 186 5.89 -0.53 -9.82
CA LEU A 186 6.23 0.24 -8.62
C LEU A 186 5.05 0.32 -7.64
N GLY A 187 3.93 -0.32 -7.95
CA GLY A 187 2.73 -0.37 -7.11
C GLY A 187 2.82 -1.38 -5.97
N ASN A 188 1.79 -1.43 -5.16
CA ASN A 188 1.75 -2.20 -3.92
C ASN A 188 1.11 -3.60 -4.05
N ALA A 189 0.74 -4.02 -5.26
CA ALA A 189 0.18 -5.35 -5.53
C ALA A 189 0.58 -5.89 -6.89
N ASN A 190 0.38 -7.19 -7.11
CA ASN A 190 0.58 -7.81 -8.42
C ASN A 190 -0.36 -7.16 -9.44
N THR A 191 0.21 -6.69 -10.53
CA THR A 191 -0.47 -5.86 -11.52
C THR A 191 -0.47 -6.54 -12.88
N LYS A 192 -1.65 -6.69 -13.48
CA LYS A 192 -1.82 -7.09 -14.86
C LYS A 192 -1.68 -5.86 -15.75
N VAL A 193 -0.76 -5.92 -16.70
CA VAL A 193 -0.54 -4.86 -17.68
C VAL A 193 -1.07 -5.34 -19.02
N SER A 194 -1.92 -4.53 -19.64
CA SER A 194 -2.54 -4.79 -20.93
C SER A 194 -2.16 -3.69 -21.91
N PHE A 195 -2.03 -4.07 -23.17
CA PHE A 195 -1.69 -3.17 -24.27
C PHE A 195 -2.90 -3.04 -25.17
N THR A 196 -3.13 -1.84 -25.68
CA THR A 196 -4.13 -1.58 -26.71
C THR A 196 -3.45 -0.79 -27.82
N ILE A 197 -3.55 -1.27 -29.08
CA ILE A 197 -3.06 -0.54 -30.22
C ILE A 197 -3.94 0.70 -30.40
N GLY A 198 -3.31 1.87 -30.39
CA GLY A 198 -3.95 3.15 -30.69
C GLY A 198 -3.79 3.54 -32.16
N ASP A 199 -3.55 4.82 -32.39
CA ASP A 199 -3.34 5.32 -33.74
C ASP A 199 -2.06 4.75 -34.33
N HIS A 200 -2.16 4.27 -35.56
CA HIS A 200 -1.03 3.78 -36.32
C HIS A 200 -1.19 4.01 -37.82
N ASP A 201 -0.07 4.05 -38.51
CA ASP A 201 -0.06 4.07 -39.98
C ASP A 201 -0.71 2.79 -40.52
N PRO A 202 -1.79 2.89 -41.32
CA PRO A 202 -2.51 1.71 -41.83
C PRO A 202 -1.67 0.82 -42.74
N ALA A 203 -0.53 1.31 -43.25
CA ALA A 203 0.39 0.51 -44.00
C ALA A 203 1.24 -0.45 -43.16
N LEU A 204 1.37 -0.20 -41.86
CA LEU A 204 2.09 -1.06 -40.94
C LEU A 204 1.20 -2.21 -40.44
N ILE A 205 1.74 -3.42 -40.38
CA ILE A 205 1.06 -4.55 -39.74
C ILE A 205 1.54 -4.62 -38.31
N VAL A 206 0.63 -4.35 -37.35
CA VAL A 206 0.94 -4.25 -35.91
C VAL A 206 0.38 -5.47 -35.19
N GLN A 207 1.21 -6.18 -34.44
CA GLN A 207 0.76 -7.30 -33.62
C GLN A 207 0.33 -6.81 -32.24
N GLN A 208 -0.80 -7.33 -31.76
CA GLN A 208 -1.29 -7.06 -30.41
C GLN A 208 -0.40 -7.77 -29.38
N PRO A 209 0.28 -7.05 -28.46
CA PRO A 209 1.08 -7.68 -27.44
C PRO A 209 0.20 -8.45 -26.44
N VAL A 210 0.74 -9.55 -25.93
CA VAL A 210 0.07 -10.34 -24.89
C VAL A 210 0.15 -9.62 -23.56
N PRO A 211 -0.94 -9.56 -22.78
CA PRO A 211 -0.91 -9.01 -21.42
C PRO A 211 0.08 -9.75 -20.53
N VAL A 212 0.73 -9.03 -19.64
CA VAL A 212 1.70 -9.58 -18.67
C VAL A 212 1.27 -9.29 -17.24
N VAL A 213 1.66 -10.17 -16.31
CA VAL A 213 1.44 -9.96 -14.88
C VAL A 213 2.78 -9.70 -14.23
N LEU A 214 2.92 -8.51 -13.65
CA LEU A 214 4.11 -8.07 -12.93
C LEU A 214 3.90 -8.23 -11.43
N GLN A 215 4.86 -8.82 -10.75
CA GLN A 215 4.83 -8.96 -9.31
C GLN A 215 5.13 -7.61 -8.65
N SER A 216 4.53 -7.39 -7.47
CA SER A 216 4.89 -6.24 -6.64
C SER A 216 6.05 -6.60 -5.72
N LYS A 217 7.04 -5.72 -5.63
CA LYS A 217 8.12 -5.84 -4.66
C LYS A 217 7.59 -5.83 -3.22
N GLN A 218 6.59 -5.04 -2.93
CA GLN A 218 5.95 -4.92 -1.62
C GLN A 218 5.18 -6.19 -1.22
N ALA A 219 4.67 -6.93 -2.20
CA ALA A 219 4.06 -8.25 -1.98
C ALA A 219 5.10 -9.39 -1.95
N GLY A 220 6.40 -9.08 -1.79
CA GLY A 220 7.47 -10.08 -1.77
C GLY A 220 7.83 -10.66 -3.13
N GLY A 221 7.41 -10.03 -4.23
CA GLY A 221 7.71 -10.45 -5.58
C GLY A 221 9.18 -10.23 -5.97
N THR A 222 9.75 -11.18 -6.69
CA THR A 222 11.14 -11.14 -7.17
C THR A 222 11.29 -10.60 -8.59
N THR A 223 10.19 -10.52 -9.33
CA THR A 223 10.17 -10.09 -10.74
C THR A 223 9.23 -8.88 -10.95
N PRO A 224 9.59 -7.69 -10.42
CA PRO A 224 8.75 -6.51 -10.59
C PRO A 224 8.83 -5.91 -12.01
N ALA A 225 9.81 -6.30 -12.82
CA ALA A 225 10.02 -5.81 -14.17
C ALA A 225 9.97 -6.94 -15.20
N GLN A 226 9.43 -6.64 -16.37
CA GLN A 226 9.40 -7.54 -17.51
C GLN A 226 9.55 -6.76 -18.83
N THR A 227 10.27 -7.37 -19.79
CA THR A 227 10.40 -6.82 -21.14
C THR A 227 9.40 -7.48 -22.08
N VAL A 228 8.57 -6.66 -22.71
CA VAL A 228 7.60 -7.07 -23.73
C VAL A 228 8.11 -6.60 -25.10
N GLN A 229 7.94 -7.43 -26.12
CA GLN A 229 8.33 -7.10 -27.49
C GLN A 229 7.13 -6.58 -28.27
N LEU A 230 7.18 -5.31 -28.70
CA LEU A 230 6.20 -4.77 -29.64
C LEU A 230 6.63 -5.12 -31.05
N GLN A 231 5.87 -5.97 -31.74
CA GLN A 231 6.21 -6.44 -33.06
C GLN A 231 5.44 -5.68 -34.12
N ILE A 232 6.18 -5.16 -35.09
CA ILE A 232 5.65 -4.39 -36.23
C ILE A 232 6.31 -4.91 -37.50
N GLN A 233 5.50 -5.18 -38.52
CA GLN A 233 5.98 -5.52 -39.85
C GLN A 233 5.80 -4.33 -40.79
N THR A 234 6.86 -4.00 -41.50
CA THR A 234 6.86 -2.93 -42.50
C THR A 234 6.04 -3.32 -43.72
N PRO A 235 5.47 -2.33 -44.44
CA PRO A 235 4.61 -2.60 -45.58
C PRO A 235 5.38 -3.23 -46.75
N TYR A 236 4.61 -3.92 -47.58
CA TYR A 236 5.07 -4.43 -48.85
C TYR A 236 4.74 -3.43 -49.94
N LYS A 237 5.74 -3.07 -50.73
CA LYS A 237 5.56 -2.30 -51.99
C LYS A 237 6.69 -2.62 -52.93
N ASN A 238 6.36 -2.86 -54.18
CA ASN A 238 7.35 -3.03 -55.22
C ASN A 238 8.12 -1.72 -55.45
N GLY A 239 9.44 -1.82 -55.60
CA GLY A 239 10.31 -0.69 -55.85
C GLY A 239 10.92 -0.07 -54.58
N TYR A 240 11.44 1.14 -54.74
CA TYR A 240 12.06 1.87 -53.63
C TYR A 240 11.02 2.46 -52.70
N MET A 241 11.20 2.24 -51.42
CA MET A 241 10.42 2.86 -50.37
C MET A 241 11.27 3.78 -49.50
N ASN A 242 10.69 4.89 -49.11
CA ASN A 242 11.21 5.79 -48.10
C ASN A 242 9.99 6.41 -47.39
N SER A 243 9.51 5.75 -46.34
CA SER A 243 8.33 6.17 -45.60
C SER A 243 8.58 6.11 -44.10
N VAL A 244 7.92 6.97 -43.35
CA VAL A 244 7.95 7.00 -41.88
C VAL A 244 6.54 6.74 -41.40
N GLY A 245 6.38 5.72 -40.59
CA GLY A 245 5.11 5.37 -39.96
C GLY A 245 5.26 5.31 -38.43
N GLY A 246 4.23 5.75 -37.72
CA GLY A 246 4.17 5.69 -36.27
C GLY A 246 3.15 4.68 -35.79
N VAL A 247 3.37 4.12 -34.60
CA VAL A 247 2.43 3.28 -33.89
C VAL A 247 2.37 3.74 -32.43
N SER A 248 1.17 4.03 -31.94
CA SER A 248 0.93 4.32 -30.54
C SER A 248 0.33 3.11 -29.83
N TYR A 249 0.73 2.89 -28.60
CA TYR A 249 0.15 1.88 -27.72
C TYR A 249 -0.32 2.54 -26.44
N LYS A 250 -1.54 2.24 -26.04
CA LYS A 250 -2.04 2.54 -24.72
C LYS A 250 -1.75 1.36 -23.80
N ILE A 251 -1.05 1.60 -22.72
CA ILE A 251 -0.70 0.63 -21.69
C ILE A 251 -1.60 0.91 -20.50
N THR A 252 -2.35 -0.08 -20.03
CA THR A 252 -3.25 0.02 -18.89
C THR A 252 -2.88 -1.02 -17.85
N SER A 253 -2.95 -0.62 -16.58
CA SER A 253 -2.71 -1.50 -15.44
C SER A 253 -4.01 -1.79 -14.69
N ALA A 254 -4.10 -2.97 -14.11
CA ALA A 254 -5.19 -3.39 -13.24
C ALA A 254 -4.69 -4.38 -12.20
N TYR A 255 -5.38 -4.51 -11.07
CA TYR A 255 -5.06 -5.53 -10.08
C TYR A 255 -5.17 -6.93 -10.68
N ALA A 256 -4.16 -7.77 -10.48
CA ALA A 256 -4.08 -9.06 -11.17
C ALA A 256 -5.22 -10.03 -10.79
N LEU A 257 -5.73 -9.94 -9.55
CA LEU A 257 -6.80 -10.80 -9.03
C LEU A 257 -8.20 -10.21 -9.24
N ASP A 258 -8.31 -8.89 -9.41
CA ASP A 258 -9.57 -8.22 -9.74
C ASP A 258 -9.36 -7.14 -10.82
N PRO A 259 -9.58 -7.47 -12.10
CA PRO A 259 -9.39 -6.54 -13.20
C PRO A 259 -10.31 -5.30 -13.19
N LYS A 260 -11.33 -5.27 -12.33
CA LYS A 260 -12.20 -4.09 -12.16
C LYS A 260 -11.47 -2.96 -11.42
N LEU A 261 -10.48 -3.31 -10.61
CA LEU A 261 -9.61 -2.35 -9.94
C LEU A 261 -8.54 -1.89 -10.92
N THR A 262 -8.88 -0.87 -11.69
CA THR A 262 -7.97 -0.26 -12.68
C THR A 262 -6.98 0.66 -11.99
N GLY A 263 -5.76 0.67 -12.51
CA GLY A 263 -4.70 1.56 -12.05
C GLY A 263 -4.31 2.58 -13.12
N ASP A 264 -3.02 2.90 -13.17
CA ASP A 264 -2.45 3.87 -14.10
C ASP A 264 -2.58 3.45 -15.55
N SER A 265 -2.65 4.46 -16.42
CA SER A 265 -2.52 4.29 -17.86
C SER A 265 -1.40 5.15 -18.40
N SER A 266 -0.60 4.59 -19.29
CA SER A 266 0.48 5.26 -20.00
C SER A 266 0.30 5.09 -21.49
N ALA A 267 0.86 6.01 -22.29
CA ALA A 267 0.90 5.89 -23.73
C ALA A 267 2.35 5.91 -24.22
N VAL A 268 2.67 5.04 -25.12
CA VAL A 268 3.99 4.96 -25.73
C VAL A 268 3.86 4.96 -27.26
N SER A 269 4.82 5.58 -27.95
CA SER A 269 4.84 5.63 -29.39
C SER A 269 6.18 5.16 -29.91
N VAL A 270 6.14 4.37 -30.97
CA VAL A 270 7.31 3.93 -31.71
C VAL A 270 7.22 4.36 -33.17
N VAL A 271 8.35 4.64 -33.77
CA VAL A 271 8.45 5.13 -35.13
C VAL A 271 9.29 4.16 -35.97
N VAL A 272 8.78 3.81 -37.13
CA VAL A 272 9.42 2.94 -38.10
C VAL A 272 9.72 3.74 -39.35
N THR A 273 10.99 3.79 -39.74
CA THR A 273 11.41 4.31 -41.02
C THR A 273 11.64 3.13 -41.96
N THR A 274 10.78 2.96 -42.96
CA THR A 274 10.95 1.93 -43.98
C THR A 274 11.78 2.49 -45.12
N LYS A 275 12.98 1.92 -45.34
CA LYS A 275 13.89 2.39 -46.40
C LYS A 275 14.52 1.22 -47.16
N GLY A 276 14.44 1.25 -48.45
CA GLY A 276 15.11 0.27 -49.33
C GLY A 276 14.25 -0.20 -50.49
N PHE A 277 14.75 -1.22 -51.15
CA PHE A 277 14.07 -1.90 -52.23
C PHE A 277 13.54 -3.25 -51.78
N TYR A 278 12.32 -3.56 -52.16
CA TYR A 278 11.81 -4.92 -52.12
C TYR A 278 11.54 -5.39 -53.55
N VAL A 279 12.19 -6.48 -53.95
CA VAL A 279 11.97 -7.12 -55.23
C VAL A 279 11.50 -8.54 -54.96
N PRO A 280 10.21 -8.82 -55.10
CA PRO A 280 9.69 -10.15 -54.85
C PRO A 280 10.25 -11.14 -55.84
N GLY A 281 10.69 -12.29 -55.35
CA GLY A 281 11.07 -13.41 -56.19
C GLY A 281 12.41 -13.28 -56.94
N LEU A 282 13.23 -12.28 -56.62
CA LEU A 282 14.57 -12.17 -57.21
C LEU A 282 15.51 -13.26 -56.70
N GLU A 283 15.24 -13.79 -55.50
CA GLU A 283 16.02 -14.87 -54.88
C GLU A 283 15.93 -16.16 -55.69
N LEU A 284 14.76 -16.53 -56.15
CA LEU A 284 14.54 -17.76 -56.92
C LEU A 284 15.11 -17.69 -58.36
N PRO A 285 14.86 -16.63 -59.16
CA PRO A 285 15.50 -16.46 -60.46
C PRO A 285 17.02 -16.33 -60.37
N LEU A 286 17.55 -15.62 -59.35
CA LEU A 286 18.98 -15.46 -59.15
C LEU A 286 19.63 -16.79 -58.76
N ALA A 287 19.00 -17.57 -57.86
CA ALA A 287 19.45 -18.90 -57.50
C ALA A 287 19.42 -19.84 -58.71
N LEU A 288 18.36 -19.81 -59.53
CA LEU A 288 18.25 -20.60 -60.76
C LEU A 288 19.27 -20.16 -61.80
N ALA A 289 19.51 -18.85 -61.96
CA ALA A 289 20.54 -18.31 -62.86
C ALA A 289 21.95 -18.73 -62.44
N LEU A 290 22.25 -18.69 -61.13
CA LEU A 290 23.52 -19.17 -60.56
C LEU A 290 23.72 -20.67 -60.79
N VAL A 291 22.68 -21.48 -60.51
CA VAL A 291 22.72 -22.93 -60.76
C VAL A 291 22.89 -23.23 -62.25
N GLY A 292 22.17 -22.51 -63.10
CA GLY A 292 22.29 -22.62 -64.54
C GLY A 292 23.68 -22.23 -65.09
N ALA A 293 24.24 -21.12 -64.55
CA ALA A 293 25.60 -20.67 -64.91
C ALA A 293 26.68 -21.67 -64.48
N THR A 294 26.57 -22.21 -63.22
CA THR A 294 27.51 -23.24 -62.77
C THR A 294 27.42 -24.52 -63.54
N ALA A 295 26.19 -24.93 -63.92
CA ALA A 295 26.00 -26.13 -64.78
C ALA A 295 26.60 -25.94 -66.19
N LEU A 296 26.49 -24.73 -66.79
CA LEU A 296 27.11 -24.39 -68.08
C LEU A 296 28.64 -24.38 -68.02
N VAL A 297 29.22 -23.80 -66.95
CA VAL A 297 30.65 -23.75 -66.72
C VAL A 297 31.21 -25.16 -66.53
N THR A 298 30.58 -25.99 -65.69
CA THR A 298 31.03 -27.39 -65.47
C THR A 298 30.93 -28.25 -66.75
N ARG A 299 29.92 -28.02 -67.60
CA ARG A 299 29.80 -28.71 -68.89
C ARG A 299 30.89 -28.31 -69.89
N LYS A 300 31.30 -27.05 -69.81
CA LYS A 300 32.40 -26.54 -70.74
C LYS A 300 33.77 -27.00 -70.27
N LEU A 301 33.99 -27.24 -69.01
CA LEU A 301 35.23 -27.76 -68.43
C LEU A 301 35.38 -29.27 -68.57
N ARG A 302 34.33 -30.00 -68.98
CA ARG A 302 34.33 -31.46 -69.22
C ARG A 302 34.47 -31.84 -70.66
N LYS A 303 34.58 -30.90 -71.60
CA LYS A 303 34.96 -31.07 -72.99
C LYS A 303 36.41 -30.61 -73.21
#